data_8e282997fdfa1c868a2ee8bba2e25a12
#
_entry.id   8e282997fdfa1c868a2ee8bba2e25a12
#
_cell.length_a   1.000
_cell.length_b   1.000
_cell.length_c   1.000
_cell.angle_alpha   90.00
_cell.angle_beta   90.00
_cell.angle_gamma   90.00
#
_symmetry.space_group_name_H-M   'P 1'
#
loop_
_entity.id
_entity.type
_entity.pdbx_description
1 polymer ?
#
loop_
_entity_poly.entity_id
_entity_poly.type
_entity_poly.pdbx_seq_one_letter_code
_entity_poly.pdbx_strand_id
1 'polypeptide(L)'
;PQGYGGGGAANIQQLARQAQKIQEEMDAASAELDQKLYTATSGGDAVKATVSGSLEVQSIEIKPEVVDPEDVEMLADLVRAAVNEALRAASEEKAEKMEKISGGFNMPGLL
;
A
#
# COMPACT_ATOMS: atom_id res chain seq x y z
N PRO A 1 13.59 -0.44 46.59
CA PRO A 1 13.51 0.66 45.61
C PRO A 1 14.52 0.53 44.47
N GLN A 2 15.62 -0.10 44.71
CA GLN A 2 16.66 -0.23 43.70
C GLN A 2 16.24 -1.10 42.52
N GLY A 3 15.40 -2.09 42.76
CA GLY A 3 14.93 -2.97 41.70
C GLY A 3 14.06 -2.31 40.72
N TYR A 4 13.36 -1.25 41.12
CA TYR A 4 12.42 -0.57 40.22
C TYR A 4 13.16 0.18 39.10
N GLY A 5 14.21 0.87 39.41
CA GLY A 5 14.95 1.64 38.41
C GLY A 5 15.57 0.75 37.34
N GLY A 6 16.18 -0.37 37.77
CA GLY A 6 16.80 -1.29 36.84
C GLY A 6 15.79 -1.99 35.94
N GLY A 7 14.66 -2.42 36.50
CA GLY A 7 13.60 -3.08 35.74
C GLY A 7 12.96 -2.14 34.73
N GLY A 8 12.69 -0.90 35.13
CA GLY A 8 12.10 0.09 34.26
C GLY A 8 13.01 0.45 33.10
N ALA A 9 14.29 0.62 33.36
CA ALA A 9 15.25 0.95 32.31
C ALA A 9 15.39 -0.17 31.29
N ALA A 10 15.44 -1.43 31.78
CA ALA A 10 15.54 -2.58 30.89
C ALA A 10 14.32 -2.71 30.00
N ASN A 11 13.11 -2.48 30.56
CA ASN A 11 11.90 -2.57 29.78
C ASN A 11 11.81 -1.46 28.73
N ILE A 12 12.26 -0.26 29.06
CA ILE A 12 12.26 0.86 28.12
C ILE A 12 13.21 0.57 26.96
N GLN A 13 14.39 0.05 27.25
CA GLN A 13 15.35 -0.32 26.21
C GLN A 13 14.82 -1.41 25.30
N GLN A 14 14.15 -2.40 25.89
CA GLN A 14 13.57 -3.50 25.15
C GLN A 14 12.45 -3.01 24.24
N LEU A 15 11.61 -2.13 24.75
CA LEU A 15 10.53 -1.54 23.96
C LEU A 15 11.09 -0.68 22.82
N ALA A 16 12.15 0.07 23.09
CA ALA A 16 12.79 0.89 22.07
C ALA A 16 13.36 0.03 20.94
N ARG A 17 13.97 -1.09 21.28
CA ARG A 17 14.50 -2.01 20.28
C ARG A 17 13.39 -2.66 19.46
N GLN A 18 12.27 -3.01 20.11
CA GLN A 18 11.12 -3.54 19.40
C GLN A 18 10.54 -2.53 18.44
N ALA A 19 10.39 -1.28 18.89
CA ALA A 19 9.86 -0.21 18.04
C ALA A 19 10.78 0.04 16.85
N GLN A 20 12.09 0.02 17.07
CA GLN A 20 13.07 0.20 16.00
C GLN A 20 12.97 -0.94 14.98
N LYS A 21 12.85 -2.17 15.46
CA LYS A 21 12.72 -3.33 14.58
C LYS A 21 11.47 -3.25 13.72
N ILE A 22 10.36 -2.85 14.34
CA ILE A 22 9.11 -2.69 13.61
C ILE A 22 9.24 -1.61 12.55
N GLN A 23 9.88 -0.48 12.89
CA GLN A 23 10.09 0.59 11.93
C GLN A 23 10.95 0.10 10.76
N GLU A 24 11.99 -0.66 11.02
CA GLU A 24 12.83 -1.23 9.97
C GLU A 24 12.06 -2.19 9.08
N GLU A 25 11.20 -3.01 9.66
CA GLU A 25 10.34 -3.92 8.90
C GLU A 25 9.34 -3.16 8.04
N MET A 26 8.77 -2.09 8.58
CA MET A 26 7.82 -1.26 7.83
C MET A 26 8.51 -0.55 6.67
N ASP A 27 9.70 -0.02 6.90
CA ASP A 27 10.48 0.64 5.85
C ASP A 27 10.86 -0.33 4.74
N ALA A 28 11.29 -1.53 5.10
CA ALA A 28 11.64 -2.56 4.13
C ALA A 28 10.43 -3.02 3.34
N ALA A 29 9.29 -3.21 4.02
CA ALA A 29 8.05 -3.61 3.35
C ALA A 29 7.56 -2.52 2.41
N SER A 30 7.65 -1.26 2.82
CA SER A 30 7.25 -0.13 1.99
C SER A 30 8.11 -0.06 0.73
N ALA A 31 9.42 -0.21 0.87
CA ALA A 31 10.32 -0.18 -0.28
C ALA A 31 10.03 -1.32 -1.26
N GLU A 32 9.74 -2.51 -0.73
CA GLU A 32 9.39 -3.67 -1.56
C GLU A 32 8.08 -3.45 -2.30
N LEU A 33 7.06 -2.95 -1.60
CA LEU A 33 5.76 -2.70 -2.21
C LEU A 33 5.81 -1.58 -3.24
N ASP A 34 6.67 -0.58 -3.03
CA ASP A 34 6.83 0.51 -3.98
C ASP A 34 7.26 0.03 -5.36
N GLN A 35 7.97 -1.10 -5.43
CA GLN A 35 8.43 -1.69 -6.67
C GLN A 35 7.41 -2.63 -7.31
N LYS A 36 6.40 -3.03 -6.55
CA LYS A 36 5.41 -3.98 -7.04
C LYS A 36 4.46 -3.30 -8.03
N LEU A 37 3.99 -4.06 -9.00
CA LEU A 37 3.05 -3.55 -10.00
C LEU A 37 1.65 -4.10 -9.74
N TYR A 38 0.67 -3.23 -9.92
CA TYR A 38 -0.74 -3.54 -9.75
C TYR A 38 -1.47 -3.21 -11.02
N THR A 39 -2.29 -4.12 -11.49
CA THR A 39 -2.99 -3.98 -12.75
C THR A 39 -4.49 -4.13 -12.53
N ALA A 40 -5.26 -3.28 -13.21
CA ALA A 40 -6.71 -3.36 -13.20
C ALA A 40 -7.24 -3.04 -14.59
N THR A 41 -8.44 -3.52 -14.87
CA THR A 41 -9.09 -3.31 -16.18
C THR A 41 -10.46 -2.69 -15.99
N SER A 42 -10.99 -2.13 -17.07
CA SER A 42 -12.34 -1.64 -17.12
C SER A 42 -12.93 -1.87 -18.53
N GLY A 43 -14.25 -1.78 -18.63
CA GLY A 43 -14.93 -1.92 -19.90
C GLY A 43 -14.72 -3.27 -20.57
N GLY A 44 -14.79 -4.37 -19.82
CA GLY A 44 -14.59 -5.70 -20.36
C GLY A 44 -13.17 -5.89 -20.90
N ASP A 45 -12.18 -5.45 -20.15
CA ASP A 45 -10.76 -5.50 -20.50
C ASP A 45 -10.35 -4.55 -21.64
N ALA A 46 -11.21 -3.60 -21.98
CA ALA A 46 -10.90 -2.65 -23.04
C ALA A 46 -9.82 -1.66 -22.64
N VAL A 47 -9.73 -1.34 -21.36
CA VAL A 47 -8.69 -0.47 -20.81
C VAL A 47 -8.01 -1.20 -19.67
N LYS A 48 -6.67 -1.19 -19.68
CA LYS A 48 -5.86 -1.82 -18.66
C LYS A 48 -4.87 -0.80 -18.13
N ALA A 49 -4.88 -0.58 -16.82
CA ALA A 49 -3.95 0.33 -16.17
C ALA A 49 -3.02 -0.46 -15.28
N THR A 50 -1.74 -0.08 -15.29
CA THR A 50 -0.73 -0.65 -14.41
C THR A 50 -0.11 0.48 -13.60
N VAL A 51 -0.10 0.34 -12.28
CA VAL A 51 0.50 1.32 -11.38
C VAL A 51 1.53 0.64 -10.49
N SER A 52 2.47 1.42 -9.98
CA SER A 52 3.40 0.93 -8.97
C SER A 52 2.83 1.09 -7.58
N GLY A 53 3.41 0.39 -6.62
CA GLY A 53 3.05 0.56 -5.21
C GLY A 53 3.34 1.96 -4.69
N SER A 54 4.22 2.70 -5.37
CA SER A 54 4.47 4.12 -5.07
C SER A 54 3.38 5.04 -5.60
N LEU A 55 2.31 4.45 -6.16
CA LEU A 55 1.13 5.16 -6.68
C LEU A 55 1.43 6.00 -7.93
N GLU A 56 2.30 5.48 -8.78
CA GLU A 56 2.58 6.09 -10.07
C GLU A 56 2.01 5.22 -11.19
N VAL A 57 1.35 5.84 -12.14
CA VAL A 57 0.84 5.13 -13.32
C VAL A 57 2.03 4.78 -14.22
N GLN A 58 2.21 3.48 -14.45
CA GLN A 58 3.31 2.99 -15.28
C GLN A 58 2.89 2.82 -16.74
N SER A 59 1.68 2.36 -16.97
CA SER A 59 1.18 2.17 -18.33
C SER A 59 -0.35 2.18 -18.36
N ILE A 60 -0.87 2.55 -19.52
CA ILE A 60 -2.30 2.45 -19.82
C ILE A 60 -2.39 1.85 -21.21
N GLU A 61 -3.09 0.72 -21.32
CA GLU A 61 -3.31 0.04 -22.59
C GLU A 61 -4.78 0.20 -22.94
N ILE A 62 -5.07 0.65 -24.15
CA ILE A 62 -6.42 0.93 -24.60
C ILE A 62 -6.66 0.17 -25.90
N LYS A 63 -7.74 -0.63 -25.95
CA LYS A 63 -8.12 -1.30 -27.18
C LYS A 63 -8.79 -0.30 -28.12
N PRO A 64 -8.46 -0.36 -29.42
CA PRO A 64 -9.02 0.61 -30.37
C PRO A 64 -10.54 0.66 -30.39
N GLU A 65 -11.22 -0.43 -30.09
CA GLU A 65 -12.68 -0.47 -30.12
C GLU A 65 -13.37 0.56 -29.23
N VAL A 66 -12.70 1.00 -28.16
CA VAL A 66 -13.27 1.98 -27.24
C VAL A 66 -12.78 3.40 -27.49
N VAL A 67 -12.03 3.59 -28.57
CA VAL A 67 -11.57 4.91 -28.96
C VAL A 67 -12.56 5.47 -29.98
N ASP A 68 -13.57 6.18 -29.48
CA ASP A 68 -14.62 6.76 -30.30
C ASP A 68 -14.53 8.28 -30.18
N PRO A 69 -14.18 8.98 -31.27
CA PRO A 69 -14.09 10.44 -31.21
C PRO A 69 -15.39 11.14 -30.85
N GLU A 70 -16.53 10.46 -31.03
CA GLU A 70 -17.83 11.02 -30.70
C GLU A 70 -18.25 10.74 -29.26
N ASP A 71 -17.48 9.91 -28.53
CA ASP A 71 -17.76 9.60 -27.13
C ASP A 71 -16.47 9.56 -26.33
N VAL A 72 -15.82 10.69 -26.25
CA VAL A 72 -14.57 10.83 -25.53
C VAL A 72 -14.76 10.64 -24.02
N GLU A 73 -15.92 11.02 -23.51
CA GLU A 73 -16.24 10.88 -22.08
C GLU A 73 -16.24 9.43 -21.64
N MET A 74 -16.76 8.53 -22.49
CA MET A 74 -16.73 7.10 -22.18
C MET A 74 -15.30 6.62 -21.99
N LEU A 75 -14.40 7.00 -22.89
CA LEU A 75 -13.01 6.61 -22.78
C LEU A 75 -12.37 7.17 -21.53
N ALA A 76 -12.62 8.44 -21.22
CA ALA A 76 -12.09 9.06 -20.00
C ALA A 76 -12.57 8.32 -18.75
N ASP A 77 -13.84 7.94 -18.71
CA ASP A 77 -14.40 7.20 -17.58
C ASP A 77 -13.78 5.82 -17.44
N LEU A 78 -13.55 5.13 -18.56
CA LEU A 78 -12.91 3.81 -18.53
C LEU A 78 -11.48 3.89 -18.01
N VAL A 79 -10.73 4.89 -18.45
CA VAL A 79 -9.36 5.11 -17.99
C VAL A 79 -9.35 5.42 -16.49
N ARG A 80 -10.22 6.32 -16.06
CA ARG A 80 -10.32 6.68 -14.64
C ARG A 80 -10.65 5.45 -13.79
N ALA A 81 -11.60 4.65 -14.23
CA ALA A 81 -12.01 3.45 -13.47
C ALA A 81 -10.85 2.46 -13.32
N ALA A 82 -10.12 2.19 -14.41
CA ALA A 82 -9.01 1.26 -14.37
C ALA A 82 -7.88 1.77 -13.49
N VAL A 83 -7.51 3.04 -13.63
CA VAL A 83 -6.44 3.65 -12.84
C VAL A 83 -6.80 3.65 -11.36
N ASN A 84 -8.00 4.08 -11.02
CA ASN A 84 -8.43 4.14 -9.62
C ASN A 84 -8.48 2.77 -8.97
N GLU A 85 -8.91 1.76 -9.72
CA GLU A 85 -8.95 0.39 -9.20
C GLU A 85 -7.54 -0.13 -8.92
N ALA A 86 -6.60 0.12 -9.84
CA ALA A 86 -5.21 -0.28 -9.62
C ALA A 86 -4.58 0.45 -8.43
N LEU A 87 -4.84 1.74 -8.31
CA LEU A 87 -4.35 2.53 -7.16
C LEU A 87 -4.95 2.01 -5.85
N ARG A 88 -6.22 1.64 -5.86
CA ARG A 88 -6.88 1.11 -4.67
C ARG A 88 -6.25 -0.22 -4.25
N ALA A 89 -5.96 -1.10 -5.22
CA ALA A 89 -5.32 -2.36 -4.93
C ALA A 89 -3.94 -2.15 -4.29
N ALA A 90 -3.17 -1.21 -4.80
CA ALA A 90 -1.86 -0.88 -4.24
C ALA A 90 -1.98 -0.36 -2.81
N SER A 91 -2.91 0.55 -2.58
CA SER A 91 -3.13 1.14 -1.25
C SER A 91 -3.61 0.11 -0.24
N GLU A 92 -4.51 -0.77 -0.64
CA GLU A 92 -5.04 -1.80 0.24
C GLU A 92 -3.97 -2.80 0.65
N GLU A 93 -3.15 -3.23 -0.29
CA GLU A 93 -2.08 -4.16 0.04
C GLU A 93 -1.07 -3.54 1.00
N LYS A 94 -0.73 -2.28 0.79
CA LYS A 94 0.18 -1.58 1.68
C LYS A 94 -0.41 -1.46 3.08
N ALA A 95 -1.68 -1.08 3.18
CA ALA A 95 -2.35 -0.96 4.46
C ALA A 95 -2.37 -2.30 5.20
N GLU A 96 -2.69 -3.39 4.51
CA GLU A 96 -2.70 -4.72 5.11
C GLU A 96 -1.32 -5.14 5.60
N LYS A 97 -0.30 -4.87 4.80
CA LYS A 97 1.07 -5.24 5.15
C LYS A 97 1.55 -4.47 6.37
N MET A 98 1.28 -3.17 6.40
CA MET A 98 1.66 -2.34 7.54
C MET A 98 0.93 -2.74 8.81
N GLU A 99 -0.35 -3.08 8.68
CA GLU A 99 -1.14 -3.56 9.81
C GLU A 99 -0.59 -4.87 10.38
N LYS A 100 -0.20 -5.80 9.52
CA LYS A 100 0.38 -7.06 9.96
C LYS A 100 1.68 -6.85 10.73
N ILE A 101 2.50 -5.95 10.26
CA ILE A 101 3.78 -5.65 10.92
C ILE A 101 3.54 -4.97 12.27
N SER A 102 2.71 -3.93 12.31
CA SER A 102 2.44 -3.18 13.53
C SER A 102 1.51 -3.93 14.46
N GLY A 103 0.66 -4.83 13.93
CA GLY A 103 -0.25 -5.64 14.74
C GLY A 103 0.47 -6.57 15.69
N GLY A 104 1.69 -7.00 15.33
CA GLY A 104 2.53 -7.80 16.21
C GLY A 104 3.05 -7.02 17.40
N PHE A 105 2.92 -5.70 17.36
CA PHE A 105 3.34 -4.81 18.44
C PHE A 105 2.14 -4.25 19.20
N ASN A 106 1.01 -4.90 19.10
CA ASN A 106 -0.19 -4.43 19.76
C ASN A 106 -0.07 -4.65 21.27
N MET A 107 -0.16 -3.57 22.03
CA MET A 107 -0.08 -3.63 23.49
C MET A 107 -1.47 -3.55 24.08
N PRO A 108 -1.92 -4.58 24.82
CA PRO A 108 -3.22 -4.54 25.47
C PRO A 108 -3.30 -3.35 26.42
N GLY A 109 -4.38 -2.63 26.33
CA GLY A 109 -4.59 -1.48 27.19
C GLY A 109 -4.30 -0.15 26.57
N LEU A 110 -3.65 -0.13 25.41
CA LEU A 110 -3.42 1.10 24.68
C LEU A 110 -4.56 1.45 23.71
N LEU A 111 -5.40 0.49 23.44
CA LEU A 111 -6.55 0.68 22.56
C LEU A 111 -7.88 0.72 23.27
#